data_fc158b24085501d7daa928fa859fab00
#
_entry.id   fc158b24085501d7daa928fa859fab00
#
_cell.length_a   1.000
_cell.length_b   1.000
_cell.length_c   1.000
_cell.angle_alpha   90.00
_cell.angle_beta   90.00
_cell.angle_gamma   90.00
#
_symmetry.space_group_name_H-M   'P 1'
#
loop_
_entity.id
_entity.type
_entity.pdbx_description
1 polymer ?
#
loop_
_entity_poly.entity_id
_entity_poly.type
_entity_poly.pdbx_seq_one_letter_code
_entity_poly.pdbx_strand_id
1 'polypeptide(L)'
;MDIVAVVTARSQCEPRPSWPAIFTKAFALLAKEMPELRRAYVKFPWPRLYQYPISVAGIAVEREYLGERSVFIGRITDPAEMPVKEISRRIERLAKSPIEEIKAFRRALRFTRIPRWIRRPLWWLGLNLPRSRGNLFGTFSVTVYSALGAESLHPLTPLTCTLTYGIIAPDGRVDVRLVYDHRALDGAIVARALARLEEILNNEIVGELGTTQ
;
A
#
# COMPACT_ATOMS: atom_id res chain seq x y z
N MET A 1 1.05 8.06 16.46
CA MET A 1 1.20 9.31 15.68
C MET A 1 0.07 10.24 16.01
N ASP A 2 0.35 11.53 16.03
CA ASP A 2 -0.65 12.59 16.14
C ASP A 2 -0.86 13.20 14.74
N ILE A 3 -2.09 13.10 14.20
CA ILE A 3 -2.44 13.58 12.87
C ILE A 3 -3.66 14.52 12.90
N VAL A 4 -3.85 15.23 14.01
CA VAL A 4 -5.00 16.17 14.17
C VAL A 4 -5.08 17.19 13.04
N ALA A 5 -3.92 17.68 12.56
CA ALA A 5 -3.87 18.63 11.44
C ALA A 5 -4.42 18.02 10.14
N VAL A 6 -4.08 16.74 9.86
CA VAL A 6 -4.61 16.01 8.68
C VAL A 6 -6.11 15.77 8.82
N VAL A 7 -6.59 15.40 10.03
CA VAL A 7 -8.02 15.19 10.29
C VAL A 7 -8.80 16.47 9.98
N THR A 8 -8.30 17.61 10.46
CA THR A 8 -8.89 18.93 10.24
C THR A 8 -8.90 19.30 8.76
N ALA A 9 -7.76 19.26 8.09
CA ALA A 9 -7.64 19.57 6.67
C ALA A 9 -8.54 18.68 5.80
N ARG A 10 -8.56 17.36 6.09
CA ARG A 10 -9.41 16.40 5.38
C ARG A 10 -10.90 16.71 5.55
N SER A 11 -11.32 17.17 6.73
CA SER A 11 -12.74 17.49 7.01
C SER A 11 -13.27 18.62 6.13
N GLN A 12 -12.38 19.50 5.69
CA GLN A 12 -12.68 20.66 4.83
C GLN A 12 -12.69 20.32 3.33
N CYS A 13 -12.24 19.12 2.95
CA CYS A 13 -12.20 18.71 1.54
C CYS A 13 -13.54 18.19 1.04
N GLU A 14 -13.91 18.57 -0.20
CA GLU A 14 -15.05 18.00 -0.94
C GLU A 14 -14.61 17.56 -2.35
N PRO A 15 -14.78 16.26 -2.71
CA PRO A 15 -15.10 15.13 -1.83
C PRO A 15 -13.94 14.84 -0.87
N ARG A 16 -14.28 14.31 0.31
CA ARG A 16 -13.26 13.92 1.31
C ARG A 16 -12.42 12.74 0.79
N PRO A 17 -11.09 12.87 0.72
CA PRO A 17 -10.24 11.75 0.32
C PRO A 17 -10.28 10.62 1.35
N SER A 18 -10.14 9.38 0.88
CA SER A 18 -10.12 8.22 1.76
C SER A 18 -8.82 8.15 2.56
N TRP A 19 -8.88 7.66 3.79
CA TRP A 19 -7.69 7.47 4.63
C TRP A 19 -6.63 6.58 3.98
N PRO A 20 -7.00 5.45 3.32
CA PRO A 20 -6.00 4.68 2.56
C PRO A 20 -5.28 5.49 1.49
N ALA A 21 -5.94 6.47 0.85
CA ALA A 21 -5.29 7.33 -0.14
C ALA A 21 -4.26 8.27 0.50
N ILE A 22 -4.60 8.87 1.63
CA ILE A 22 -3.72 9.74 2.41
C ILE A 22 -2.46 8.98 2.84
N PHE A 23 -2.61 7.83 3.50
CA PHE A 23 -1.47 7.02 3.93
C PHE A 23 -0.67 6.44 2.76
N THR A 24 -1.32 6.11 1.64
CA THR A 24 -0.62 5.67 0.43
C THR A 24 0.26 6.77 -0.16
N LYS A 25 -0.26 8.00 -0.25
CA LYS A 25 0.50 9.17 -0.72
C LYS A 25 1.67 9.46 0.22
N ALA A 26 1.39 9.56 1.52
CA ALA A 26 2.41 9.87 2.52
C ALA A 26 3.55 8.84 2.52
N PHE A 27 3.23 7.54 2.48
CA PHE A 27 4.26 6.49 2.42
C PHE A 27 5.03 6.50 1.09
N ALA A 28 4.39 6.87 -0.02
CA ALA A 28 5.07 6.98 -1.30
C ALA A 28 6.06 8.16 -1.33
N LEU A 29 5.70 9.31 -0.74
CA LEU A 29 6.60 10.44 -0.54
C LEU A 29 7.79 10.04 0.32
N LEU A 30 7.53 9.40 1.46
CA LEU A 30 8.56 8.84 2.33
C LEU A 30 9.51 7.90 1.57
N ALA A 31 8.97 6.96 0.79
CA ALA A 31 9.77 6.02 0.01
C ALA A 31 10.54 6.70 -1.15
N LYS A 32 10.13 7.89 -1.58
CA LYS A 32 10.90 8.71 -2.53
C LYS A 32 12.12 9.33 -1.85
N GLU A 33 11.97 9.83 -0.61
CA GLU A 33 13.05 10.40 0.21
C GLU A 33 13.99 9.33 0.77
N MET A 34 13.44 8.16 1.13
CA MET A 34 14.17 7.02 1.72
C MET A 34 14.16 5.82 0.77
N PRO A 35 15.10 5.74 -0.19
CA PRO A 35 15.12 4.67 -1.21
C PRO A 35 15.25 3.26 -0.65
N GLU A 36 15.72 3.12 0.59
CA GLU A 36 15.79 1.85 1.33
C GLU A 36 14.42 1.17 1.43
N LEU A 37 13.35 1.94 1.60
CA LEU A 37 11.97 1.44 1.68
C LEU A 37 11.48 0.83 0.36
N ARG A 38 12.19 1.10 -0.75
CA ARG A 38 11.95 0.51 -2.07
C ARG A 38 12.88 -0.65 -2.39
N ARG A 39 13.65 -1.16 -1.42
CA ARG A 39 14.48 -2.35 -1.60
C ARG A 39 13.70 -3.61 -1.37
N ALA A 40 14.11 -4.68 -2.05
CA ALA A 40 13.57 -6.00 -1.84
C ALA A 40 14.69 -7.03 -1.83
N TYR A 41 14.65 -7.92 -0.83
CA TYR A 41 15.51 -9.10 -0.87
C TYR A 41 15.01 -10.08 -1.92
N VAL A 42 15.90 -10.48 -2.82
CA VAL A 42 15.65 -11.41 -3.92
C VAL A 42 16.65 -12.53 -3.86
N LYS A 43 16.15 -13.76 -3.80
CA LYS A 43 16.98 -14.96 -3.67
C LYS A 43 17.53 -15.47 -5.00
N PHE A 44 16.80 -15.30 -6.09
CA PHE A 44 17.14 -15.87 -7.39
C PHE A 44 17.62 -14.80 -8.38
N PRO A 45 18.63 -15.08 -9.26
CA PRO A 45 19.45 -16.32 -9.33
C PRO A 45 20.49 -16.44 -8.21
N TRP A 46 20.86 -15.34 -7.54
CA TRP A 46 21.67 -15.28 -6.33
C TRP A 46 21.11 -14.26 -5.34
N PRO A 47 21.36 -14.43 -4.05
CA PRO A 47 20.88 -13.50 -3.02
C PRO A 47 21.40 -12.07 -3.25
N ARG A 48 20.48 -11.11 -3.33
CA ARG A 48 20.80 -9.68 -3.47
C ARG A 48 19.67 -8.79 -3.01
N LEU A 49 20.00 -7.54 -2.71
CA LEU A 49 19.03 -6.46 -2.58
C LEU A 49 18.78 -5.84 -3.96
N TYR A 50 17.50 -5.74 -4.32
CA TYR A 50 17.05 -5.06 -5.52
C TYR A 50 16.30 -3.79 -5.14
N GLN A 51 16.70 -2.64 -5.66
CA GLN A 51 16.03 -1.38 -5.44
C GLN A 51 15.11 -1.05 -6.62
N TYR A 52 13.81 -0.86 -6.32
CA TYR A 52 12.84 -0.46 -7.33
C TYR A 52 13.04 1.01 -7.70
N PRO A 53 12.96 1.38 -9.01
CA PRO A 53 13.14 2.77 -9.45
C PRO A 53 12.01 3.69 -8.98
N ILE A 54 10.79 3.17 -8.94
CA ILE A 54 9.58 3.89 -8.51
C ILE A 54 8.80 3.10 -7.48
N SER A 55 7.97 3.79 -6.71
CA SER A 55 7.03 3.16 -5.78
C SER A 55 5.79 2.66 -6.51
N VAL A 56 5.31 1.48 -6.10
CA VAL A 56 4.03 0.93 -6.56
C VAL A 56 3.28 0.47 -5.32
N ALA A 57 2.18 1.13 -4.99
CA ALA A 57 1.34 0.76 -3.87
C ALA A 57 0.46 -0.44 -4.22
N GLY A 58 0.53 -1.50 -3.40
CA GLY A 58 -0.42 -2.60 -3.39
C GLY A 58 -1.58 -2.27 -2.46
N ILE A 59 -2.79 -2.21 -3.00
CA ILE A 59 -4.01 -1.92 -2.23
C ILE A 59 -4.84 -3.19 -2.16
N ALA A 60 -4.99 -3.72 -0.96
CA ALA A 60 -5.86 -4.87 -0.71
C ALA A 60 -7.31 -4.40 -0.55
N VAL A 61 -8.21 -4.95 -1.34
CA VAL A 61 -9.65 -4.67 -1.25
C VAL A 61 -10.43 -5.97 -1.16
N GLU A 62 -11.34 -6.05 -0.20
CA GLU A 62 -12.29 -7.15 -0.10
C GLU A 62 -13.41 -6.95 -1.12
N ARG A 63 -13.72 -7.99 -1.88
CA ARG A 63 -14.79 -8.02 -2.88
C ARG A 63 -15.52 -9.34 -2.81
N GLU A 64 -16.78 -9.29 -3.10
CA GLU A 64 -17.58 -10.50 -3.31
C GLU A 64 -17.50 -10.94 -4.79
N TYR A 65 -17.21 -12.21 -5.01
CA TYR A 65 -17.17 -12.83 -6.34
C TYR A 65 -17.76 -14.22 -6.31
N LEU A 66 -18.80 -14.45 -7.10
CA LEU A 66 -19.54 -15.73 -7.16
C LEU A 66 -20.04 -16.19 -5.78
N GLY A 67 -20.52 -15.27 -4.93
CA GLY A 67 -21.03 -15.56 -3.60
C GLY A 67 -19.97 -15.76 -2.52
N GLU A 68 -18.68 -15.62 -2.84
CA GLU A 68 -17.57 -15.73 -1.90
C GLU A 68 -16.88 -14.39 -1.70
N ARG A 69 -16.53 -14.07 -0.44
CA ARG A 69 -15.69 -12.91 -0.13
C ARG A 69 -14.22 -13.24 -0.35
N SER A 70 -13.55 -12.43 -1.14
CA SER A 70 -12.16 -12.61 -1.51
C SER A 70 -11.41 -11.29 -1.50
N VAL A 71 -10.12 -11.33 -1.15
CA VAL A 71 -9.26 -10.16 -1.18
C VAL A 71 -8.54 -10.07 -2.53
N PHE A 72 -8.73 -8.96 -3.21
CA PHE A 72 -8.03 -8.64 -4.44
C PHE A 72 -6.99 -7.55 -4.20
N ILE A 73 -5.88 -7.62 -4.92
CA ILE A 73 -4.81 -6.62 -4.84
C ILE A 73 -4.85 -5.75 -6.09
N GLY A 74 -5.23 -4.49 -5.90
CA GLY A 74 -5.07 -3.44 -6.89
C GLY A 74 -3.71 -2.78 -6.78
N ARG A 75 -3.30 -2.04 -7.80
CA ARG A 75 -2.01 -1.35 -7.81
C ARG A 75 -2.16 0.10 -8.26
N ILE A 76 -1.42 0.96 -7.58
CA ILE A 76 -1.27 2.37 -7.96
C ILE A 76 0.23 2.61 -8.18
N THR A 77 0.59 2.87 -9.43
CA THR A 77 1.98 3.12 -9.84
C THR A 77 2.30 4.57 -9.57
N ASP A 78 3.45 4.80 -8.96
CA ASP A 78 4.01 6.11 -8.63
C ASP A 78 3.05 7.06 -7.89
N PRO A 79 2.50 6.65 -6.76
CA PRO A 79 1.54 7.47 -6.02
C PRO A 79 2.18 8.75 -5.44
N ALA A 80 3.51 8.85 -5.38
CA ALA A 80 4.19 10.07 -4.96
C ALA A 80 3.94 11.25 -5.90
N GLU A 81 3.79 11.00 -7.20
CA GLU A 81 3.52 12.03 -8.21
C GLU A 81 2.03 12.30 -8.45
N MET A 82 1.14 11.54 -7.78
CA MET A 82 -0.31 11.69 -7.96
C MET A 82 -0.91 12.54 -6.84
N PRO A 83 -1.89 13.41 -7.15
CA PRO A 83 -2.70 14.06 -6.13
C PRO A 83 -3.47 13.05 -5.27
N VAL A 84 -3.64 13.35 -3.96
CA VAL A 84 -4.39 12.49 -3.03
C VAL A 84 -5.80 12.20 -3.53
N LYS A 85 -6.47 13.20 -4.14
CA LYS A 85 -7.81 13.02 -4.74
C LYS A 85 -7.83 11.97 -5.85
N GLU A 86 -6.78 11.92 -6.69
CA GLU A 86 -6.68 10.92 -7.76
C GLU A 86 -6.41 9.52 -7.20
N ILE A 87 -5.55 9.40 -6.19
CA ILE A 87 -5.31 8.13 -5.48
C ILE A 87 -6.63 7.64 -4.87
N SER A 88 -7.40 8.53 -4.22
CA SER A 88 -8.69 8.19 -3.62
C SER A 88 -9.68 7.67 -4.65
N ARG A 89 -9.81 8.33 -5.82
CA ARG A 89 -10.66 7.86 -6.93
C ARG A 89 -10.23 6.48 -7.45
N ARG A 90 -8.92 6.23 -7.54
CA ARG A 90 -8.41 4.92 -7.96
C ARG A 90 -8.72 3.82 -6.95
N ILE A 91 -8.58 4.10 -5.66
CA ILE A 91 -8.95 3.16 -4.60
C ILE A 91 -10.46 2.88 -4.63
N GLU A 92 -11.28 3.93 -4.77
CA GLU A 92 -12.72 3.78 -4.90
C GLU A 92 -13.11 2.93 -6.12
N ARG A 93 -12.46 3.14 -7.26
CA ARG A 93 -12.65 2.31 -8.45
C ARG A 93 -12.30 0.84 -8.18
N LEU A 94 -11.20 0.56 -7.47
CA LEU A 94 -10.85 -0.82 -7.09
C LEU A 94 -11.91 -1.44 -6.16
N ALA A 95 -12.52 -0.63 -5.29
CA ALA A 95 -13.52 -1.09 -4.34
C ALA A 95 -14.90 -1.27 -4.96
N LYS A 96 -15.31 -0.46 -5.94
CA LYS A 96 -16.70 -0.38 -6.42
C LYS A 96 -16.93 -0.88 -7.87
N SER A 97 -15.92 -0.73 -8.77
CA SER A 97 -16.11 -1.14 -10.18
C SER A 97 -16.27 -2.66 -10.32
N PRO A 98 -16.96 -3.15 -11.36
CA PRO A 98 -17.05 -4.58 -11.64
C PRO A 98 -15.67 -5.24 -11.69
N ILE A 99 -15.56 -6.43 -11.10
CA ILE A 99 -14.28 -7.17 -11.00
C ILE A 99 -13.71 -7.43 -12.39
N GLU A 100 -14.58 -7.67 -13.35
CA GLU A 100 -14.25 -7.96 -14.75
C GLU A 100 -13.63 -6.78 -15.49
N GLU A 101 -13.86 -5.54 -15.05
CA GLU A 101 -13.28 -4.34 -15.66
C GLU A 101 -11.88 -4.05 -15.15
N ILE A 102 -11.52 -4.57 -13.98
CA ILE A 102 -10.22 -4.33 -13.36
C ILE A 102 -9.19 -5.34 -13.86
N LYS A 103 -8.25 -4.88 -14.70
CA LYS A 103 -7.23 -5.75 -15.33
C LYS A 103 -6.45 -6.61 -14.33
N ALA A 104 -6.13 -6.07 -13.15
CA ALA A 104 -5.40 -6.79 -12.10
C ALA A 104 -6.24 -7.97 -11.57
N PHE A 105 -7.53 -7.75 -11.31
CA PHE A 105 -8.43 -8.75 -10.77
C PHE A 105 -8.73 -9.85 -11.79
N ARG A 106 -8.98 -9.48 -13.06
CA ARG A 106 -9.11 -10.46 -14.15
C ARG A 106 -7.86 -11.34 -14.29
N ARG A 107 -6.67 -10.75 -14.16
CA ARG A 107 -5.41 -11.52 -14.20
C ARG A 107 -5.34 -12.51 -13.04
N ALA A 108 -5.69 -12.10 -11.83
CA ALA A 108 -5.72 -12.96 -10.65
C ALA A 108 -6.70 -14.13 -10.88
N LEU A 109 -7.93 -13.86 -11.34
CA LEU A 109 -8.93 -14.89 -11.63
C LEU A 109 -8.49 -15.85 -12.75
N ARG A 110 -7.87 -15.35 -13.81
CA ARG A 110 -7.30 -16.23 -14.86
C ARG A 110 -6.19 -17.12 -14.32
N PHE A 111 -5.36 -16.57 -13.43
CA PHE A 111 -4.26 -17.33 -12.82
C PHE A 111 -4.77 -18.48 -11.94
N THR A 112 -5.91 -18.33 -11.27
CA THR A 112 -6.49 -19.43 -10.46
C THR A 112 -6.98 -20.60 -11.31
N ARG A 113 -7.32 -20.35 -12.59
CA ARG A 113 -7.79 -21.39 -13.54
C ARG A 113 -6.63 -22.23 -14.14
N ILE A 114 -5.39 -21.79 -13.95
CA ILE A 114 -4.21 -22.54 -14.43
C ILE A 114 -4.02 -23.79 -13.58
N PRO A 115 -3.76 -24.98 -14.16
CA PRO A 115 -3.48 -26.19 -13.43
C PRO A 115 -2.36 -26.00 -12.40
N ARG A 116 -2.50 -26.64 -11.23
CA ARG A 116 -1.61 -26.44 -10.08
C ARG A 116 -0.13 -26.64 -10.39
N TRP A 117 0.20 -27.62 -11.21
CA TRP A 117 1.58 -27.95 -11.57
C TRP A 117 2.26 -26.90 -12.45
N ILE A 118 1.51 -26.16 -13.27
CA ILE A 118 2.00 -24.98 -14.02
C ILE A 118 2.00 -23.75 -13.11
N ARG A 119 0.93 -23.57 -12.31
CA ARG A 119 0.75 -22.39 -11.47
C ARG A 119 1.84 -22.27 -10.40
N ARG A 120 2.30 -23.36 -9.80
CA ARG A 120 3.35 -23.33 -8.76
C ARG A 120 4.68 -22.74 -9.26
N PRO A 121 5.29 -23.18 -10.35
CA PRO A 121 6.52 -22.57 -10.86
C PRO A 121 6.31 -21.13 -11.33
N LEU A 122 5.17 -20.78 -11.94
CA LEU A 122 4.87 -19.41 -12.31
C LEU A 122 4.77 -18.49 -11.09
N TRP A 123 4.16 -18.99 -10.01
CA TRP A 123 4.08 -18.27 -8.73
C TRP A 123 5.47 -18.09 -8.12
N TRP A 124 6.28 -19.13 -8.13
CA TRP A 124 7.64 -19.05 -7.64
C TRP A 124 8.47 -18.03 -8.42
N LEU A 125 8.39 -18.03 -9.75
CA LEU A 125 9.04 -17.01 -10.59
C LEU A 125 8.50 -15.60 -10.28
N GLY A 126 7.20 -15.45 -10.15
CA GLY A 126 6.55 -14.17 -9.80
C GLY A 126 7.06 -13.58 -8.50
N LEU A 127 7.35 -14.42 -7.50
CA LEU A 127 7.86 -14.00 -6.20
C LEU A 127 9.37 -13.74 -6.19
N ASN A 128 10.14 -14.49 -6.99
CA ASN A 128 11.61 -14.44 -6.95
C ASN A 128 12.24 -13.52 -8.02
N LEU A 129 11.47 -13.08 -9.01
CA LEU A 129 11.90 -12.07 -9.97
C LEU A 129 11.42 -10.70 -9.50
N PRO A 130 12.36 -9.72 -9.23
CA PRO A 130 11.99 -8.43 -8.63
C PRO A 130 10.95 -7.67 -9.46
N ARG A 131 11.16 -7.54 -10.77
CA ARG A 131 10.22 -6.86 -11.67
C ARG A 131 8.84 -7.50 -11.67
N SER A 132 8.78 -8.84 -11.67
CA SER A 132 7.51 -9.58 -11.61
C SER A 132 6.81 -9.37 -10.27
N ARG A 133 7.56 -9.41 -9.15
CA ARG A 133 7.02 -9.17 -7.81
C ARG A 133 6.44 -7.76 -7.69
N GLY A 134 7.18 -6.72 -8.10
CA GLY A 134 6.68 -5.35 -8.14
C GLY A 134 5.46 -5.18 -9.05
N ASN A 135 5.44 -5.88 -10.19
CA ASN A 135 4.32 -5.86 -11.13
C ASN A 135 3.10 -6.66 -10.67
N LEU A 136 3.23 -7.60 -9.74
CA LEU A 136 2.11 -8.41 -9.24
C LEU A 136 1.53 -7.82 -7.95
N PHE A 137 2.38 -7.42 -7.00
CA PHE A 137 1.99 -7.05 -5.65
C PHE A 137 2.24 -5.58 -5.32
N GLY A 138 3.10 -4.90 -6.07
CA GLY A 138 3.63 -3.58 -5.74
C GLY A 138 5.00 -3.65 -5.07
N THR A 139 5.49 -2.51 -4.58
CA THR A 139 6.75 -2.37 -3.84
C THR A 139 6.51 -2.25 -2.33
N PHE A 140 5.35 -1.73 -1.96
CA PHE A 140 4.82 -1.68 -0.60
C PHE A 140 3.30 -1.89 -0.63
N SER A 141 2.71 -2.18 0.51
CA SER A 141 1.25 -2.23 0.64
C SER A 141 0.75 -1.38 1.79
N VAL A 142 -0.48 -0.91 1.63
CA VAL A 142 -1.28 -0.32 2.70
C VAL A 142 -2.47 -1.22 2.94
N THR A 143 -2.57 -1.77 4.15
CA THR A 143 -3.62 -2.72 4.53
C THR A 143 -4.31 -2.21 5.78
N VAL A 144 -5.62 -2.12 5.74
CA VAL A 144 -6.41 -1.51 6.82
C VAL A 144 -7.65 -2.33 7.11
N TYR A 145 -7.86 -2.61 8.39
CA TYR A 145 -9.06 -3.27 8.92
C TYR A 145 -9.86 -2.38 9.88
N SER A 146 -9.43 -1.13 10.07
CA SER A 146 -10.04 -0.19 11.02
C SER A 146 -11.52 0.08 10.73
N ALA A 147 -11.95 0.02 9.47
CA ALA A 147 -13.36 0.14 9.11
C ALA A 147 -14.23 -1.01 9.64
N LEU A 148 -13.62 -2.15 9.98
CA LEU A 148 -14.27 -3.32 10.58
C LEU A 148 -14.07 -3.39 12.10
N GLY A 149 -13.49 -2.35 12.71
CA GLY A 149 -13.18 -2.33 14.14
C GLY A 149 -12.03 -3.25 14.55
N ALA A 150 -11.24 -3.73 13.59
CA ALA A 150 -10.13 -4.65 13.83
C ALA A 150 -8.78 -4.02 13.47
N GLU A 151 -7.72 -4.51 14.11
CA GLU A 151 -6.35 -4.12 13.82
C GLU A 151 -5.53 -5.34 13.37
N SER A 152 -4.67 -5.14 12.39
CA SER A 152 -3.71 -6.17 11.99
C SER A 152 -2.39 -5.98 12.71
N LEU A 153 -1.95 -6.99 13.45
CA LEU A 153 -0.66 -6.97 14.13
C LEU A 153 0.49 -7.35 13.18
N HIS A 154 0.28 -8.34 12.33
CA HIS A 154 1.34 -8.88 11.47
C HIS A 154 0.78 -9.47 10.17
N PRO A 155 0.44 -8.62 9.19
CA PRO A 155 -0.02 -9.11 7.89
C PRO A 155 1.12 -9.81 7.14
N LEU A 156 0.89 -11.05 6.73
CA LEU A 156 1.85 -11.79 5.90
C LEU A 156 1.79 -11.27 4.46
N THR A 157 2.93 -10.84 3.96
CA THR A 157 3.05 -10.24 2.62
C THR A 157 4.39 -10.60 1.99
N PRO A 158 4.47 -10.76 0.67
CA PRO A 158 5.75 -10.94 -0.03
C PRO A 158 6.52 -9.62 -0.22
N LEU A 159 6.00 -8.50 0.29
CA LEU A 159 6.60 -7.18 0.13
C LEU A 159 7.57 -6.87 1.27
N THR A 160 8.48 -5.94 1.00
CA THR A 160 9.44 -5.48 2.01
C THR A 160 8.79 -4.64 3.09
N CYS A 161 7.79 -3.83 2.73
CA CYS A 161 7.07 -2.95 3.64
C CYS A 161 5.57 -3.14 3.51
N THR A 162 4.89 -3.26 4.64
CA THR A 162 3.44 -3.18 4.74
C THR A 162 3.08 -2.21 5.85
N LEU A 163 2.45 -1.11 5.46
CA LEU A 163 1.91 -0.11 6.37
C LEU A 163 0.50 -0.54 6.78
N THR A 164 0.25 -0.52 8.07
CA THR A 164 -1.10 -0.66 8.63
C THR A 164 -1.33 0.42 9.68
N TYR A 165 -2.56 0.86 9.80
CA TYR A 165 -2.95 1.82 10.81
C TYR A 165 -4.30 1.41 11.44
N GLY A 166 -4.45 1.75 12.71
CA GLY A 166 -5.62 1.47 13.51
C GLY A 166 -6.76 2.47 13.29
N ILE A 167 -7.67 2.50 14.25
CA ILE A 167 -8.77 3.47 14.29
C ILE A 167 -8.16 4.85 14.62
N ILE A 168 -8.53 5.85 13.84
CA ILE A 168 -8.15 7.24 14.12
C ILE A 168 -9.08 7.76 15.21
N ALA A 169 -8.51 8.08 16.36
CA ALA A 169 -9.25 8.60 17.49
C ALA A 169 -9.77 10.05 17.21
N PRO A 170 -10.83 10.49 17.92
CA PRO A 170 -11.37 11.85 17.74
C PRO A 170 -10.35 12.96 18.01
N ASP A 171 -9.35 12.70 18.85
CA ASP A 171 -8.23 13.61 19.17
C ASP A 171 -7.09 13.58 18.14
N GLY A 172 -7.28 12.87 17.02
CA GLY A 172 -6.29 12.76 15.97
C GLY A 172 -5.18 11.74 16.21
N ARG A 173 -5.21 10.99 17.31
CA ARG A 173 -4.24 9.92 17.55
C ARG A 173 -4.55 8.68 16.74
N VAL A 174 -3.50 8.04 16.22
CA VAL A 174 -3.60 6.80 15.45
C VAL A 174 -2.37 5.92 15.69
N ASP A 175 -2.60 4.64 15.89
CA ASP A 175 -1.54 3.64 15.90
C ASP A 175 -1.16 3.27 14.48
N VAL A 176 0.08 3.54 14.11
CA VAL A 176 0.65 3.20 12.80
C VAL A 176 1.76 2.18 12.98
N ARG A 177 1.68 1.10 12.22
CA ARG A 177 2.66 0.00 12.25
C ARG A 177 3.24 -0.22 10.87
N LEU A 178 4.55 -0.42 10.82
CA LEU A 178 5.26 -0.80 9.60
C LEU A 178 5.84 -2.20 9.79
N VAL A 179 5.21 -3.18 9.14
CA VAL A 179 5.74 -4.55 9.07
C VAL A 179 6.75 -4.60 7.93
N TYR A 180 7.94 -5.13 8.20
CA TYR A 180 9.04 -5.08 7.25
C TYR A 180 9.87 -6.36 7.19
N ASP A 181 10.54 -6.58 6.06
CA ASP A 181 11.49 -7.67 5.85
C ASP A 181 12.85 -7.27 6.42
N HIS A 182 13.24 -7.89 7.55
CA HIS A 182 14.49 -7.57 8.24
C HIS A 182 15.76 -7.92 7.42
N ARG A 183 15.63 -8.65 6.33
CA ARG A 183 16.73 -8.90 5.39
C ARG A 183 17.05 -7.68 4.52
N ALA A 184 16.11 -6.75 4.38
CA ALA A 184 16.22 -5.57 3.55
C ALA A 184 16.34 -4.27 4.36
N LEU A 185 15.78 -4.23 5.57
CA LEU A 185 15.71 -3.06 6.44
C LEU A 185 16.10 -3.42 7.87
N ASP A 186 16.66 -2.47 8.60
CA ASP A 186 16.87 -2.58 10.05
C ASP A 186 15.88 -1.71 10.83
N GLY A 187 15.80 -1.96 12.15
CA GLY A 187 14.88 -1.26 13.04
C GLY A 187 15.15 0.24 13.14
N ALA A 188 16.39 0.69 12.99
CA ALA A 188 16.75 2.11 13.06
C ALA A 188 16.23 2.87 11.83
N ILE A 189 16.31 2.25 10.64
CA ILE A 189 15.72 2.82 9.41
C ILE A 189 14.20 2.93 9.58
N VAL A 190 13.55 1.88 10.10
CA VAL A 190 12.09 1.85 10.29
C VAL A 190 11.65 2.88 11.32
N ALA A 191 12.38 3.06 12.43
CA ALA A 191 12.06 4.08 13.42
C ALA A 191 12.14 5.50 12.83
N ARG A 192 13.20 5.81 12.08
CA ARG A 192 13.32 7.09 11.36
C ARG A 192 12.23 7.28 10.31
N ALA A 193 11.88 6.21 9.59
CA ALA A 193 10.82 6.23 8.60
C ALA A 193 9.44 6.53 9.23
N LEU A 194 9.13 5.97 10.39
CA LEU A 194 7.88 6.27 11.09
C LEU A 194 7.82 7.70 11.60
N ALA A 195 8.91 8.23 12.15
CA ALA A 195 8.99 9.62 12.57
C ALA A 195 8.79 10.58 11.36
N ARG A 196 9.51 10.31 10.25
CA ARG A 196 9.36 11.13 9.04
C ARG A 196 7.98 11.00 8.38
N LEU A 197 7.33 9.83 8.49
CA LEU A 197 5.97 9.64 8.00
C LEU A 197 4.96 10.55 8.73
N GLU A 198 5.12 10.71 10.04
CA GLU A 198 4.29 11.62 10.83
C GLU A 198 4.48 13.08 10.40
N GLU A 199 5.72 13.50 10.15
CA GLU A 199 6.02 14.84 9.62
C GLU A 199 5.39 15.04 8.23
N ILE A 200 5.53 14.09 7.30
CA ILE A 200 4.94 14.15 5.96
C ILE A 200 3.41 14.28 6.05
N LEU A 201 2.78 13.52 6.93
CA LEU A 201 1.34 13.61 7.16
C LEU A 201 0.94 15.02 7.60
N ASN A 202 1.64 15.59 8.58
CA ASN A 202 1.27 16.86 9.18
C ASN A 202 1.70 18.11 8.37
N ASN A 203 2.64 17.97 7.43
CA ASN A 203 3.11 19.09 6.62
C ASN A 203 2.70 18.96 5.15
N GLU A 204 3.29 18.01 4.41
CA GLU A 204 3.12 17.88 2.96
C GLU A 204 1.68 17.50 2.58
N ILE A 205 1.09 16.54 3.33
CA ILE A 205 -0.31 16.12 3.06
C ILE A 205 -1.29 17.23 3.46
N VAL A 206 -1.09 17.90 4.59
CA VAL A 206 -1.93 19.04 5.00
C VAL A 206 -1.85 20.15 3.97
N GLY A 207 -0.64 20.50 3.50
CA GLY A 207 -0.43 21.48 2.45
C GLY A 207 -1.16 21.12 1.16
N GLU A 208 -1.08 19.87 0.71
CA GLU A 208 -1.78 19.40 -0.50
C GLU A 208 -3.32 19.46 -0.33
N LEU A 209 -3.84 19.07 0.83
CA LEU A 209 -5.28 19.13 1.09
C LEU A 209 -5.80 20.55 1.15
N GLY A 210 -5.02 21.51 1.69
CA GLY A 210 -5.39 22.93 1.78
C GLY A 210 -5.37 23.65 0.44
N THR A 211 -4.50 23.27 -0.49
CA THR A 211 -4.43 23.89 -1.85
C THR A 211 -5.48 23.37 -2.82
N THR A 212 -6.30 22.43 -2.41
CA THR A 212 -7.26 21.73 -3.29
C THR A 212 -8.72 22.19 -3.02
N GLN A 213 -8.87 23.33 -2.34
CA GLN A 213 -10.17 24.01 -2.11
C GLN A 213 -10.60 24.80 -3.34
#